data_d9e95f4f5c63ba10e6ac17a52992f0c6
#
_entry.id   d9e95f4f5c63ba10e6ac17a52992f0c6
#
_cell.length_a   1.000
_cell.length_b   1.000
_cell.length_c   1.000
_cell.angle_alpha   90.00
_cell.angle_beta   90.00
_cell.angle_gamma   90.00
#
_symmetry.space_group_name_H-M   'P 1'
#
loop_
_entity.id
_entity.type
_entity.pdbx_description
1 polymer ?
#
loop_
_entity_poly.entity_id
_entity_poly.type
_entity_poly.pdbx_seq_one_letter_code
_entity_poly.pdbx_strand_id
1 'polypeptide(L)'
;MSSERFSPNQFRHASSITHPGEFRDGRWHTFTPRAPVERVLLGRSWLLRPGLTFTPYANPTRCNAHCAFCSEELARIDAMRLSAHTTISGYDRYFAALDRAWSELRGFEMGLSLSGLEATSEPEWLLRLLSLLDVHSALFAERVLYSNGSGLATDERLVPALARARFDRAELSRAHFDEKLNQRIMRFGLGQPIRRGEVFSETVRRVQREGVPVKLVCILNTQGVSTIEHVERYLDEAEALGVGHVVFRELSVLGDIYRENRETRWIAAHRAPVRALMDVILDAEGHTRAGWTLEGVTSGYYYYNERYRRGRIEVTLEGSSYVAHRDAVGSGVLQKLVFHSTRELCGDWVPNSQVVGCYD
;
A
#
# COMPACT_ATOMS: atom_id res chain seq x y z
N MET A 1 13.80 5.49 -37.75
CA MET A 1 13.36 4.39 -36.86
C MET A 1 12.11 4.90 -36.16
N SER A 2 10.92 4.40 -36.53
CA SER A 2 9.68 4.76 -35.85
C SER A 2 9.75 4.23 -34.42
N SER A 3 9.72 5.12 -33.42
CA SER A 3 9.52 4.69 -32.04
C SER A 3 8.14 4.01 -32.01
N GLU A 4 8.11 2.71 -31.73
CA GLU A 4 6.84 2.04 -31.48
C GLU A 4 6.16 2.78 -30.33
N ARG A 5 5.03 3.41 -30.62
CA ARG A 5 4.21 4.05 -29.57
C ARG A 5 3.66 2.94 -28.69
N PHE A 6 3.65 3.19 -27.39
CA PHE A 6 2.98 2.31 -26.46
C PHE A 6 1.50 2.15 -26.85
N SER A 7 1.10 0.90 -27.12
CA SER A 7 -0.31 0.58 -27.38
C SER A 7 -0.96 0.09 -26.07
N PRO A 8 -1.73 0.95 -25.38
CA PRO A 8 -2.32 0.59 -24.10
C PRO A 8 -3.27 -0.61 -24.20
N ASN A 9 -3.89 -0.83 -25.35
CA ASN A 9 -4.86 -1.90 -25.56
C ASN A 9 -4.29 -3.30 -25.34
N GLN A 10 -2.99 -3.52 -25.60
CA GLN A 10 -2.36 -4.82 -25.38
C GLN A 10 -2.27 -5.18 -23.88
N PHE A 11 -2.18 -4.18 -22.99
CA PHE A 11 -1.95 -4.37 -21.56
C PHE A 11 -3.20 -4.16 -20.71
N ARG A 12 -4.03 -3.19 -21.08
CA ARG A 12 -5.26 -2.86 -20.34
C ARG A 12 -6.36 -3.92 -20.47
N HIS A 13 -6.31 -4.80 -21.48
CA HIS A 13 -7.31 -5.86 -21.70
C HIS A 13 -6.99 -7.16 -20.95
N ALA A 14 -5.78 -7.33 -20.45
CA ALA A 14 -5.43 -8.55 -19.74
C ALA A 14 -6.16 -8.59 -18.39
N SER A 15 -7.16 -9.46 -18.27
CA SER A 15 -7.77 -9.83 -16.99
C SER A 15 -6.80 -10.56 -16.06
N SER A 16 -5.66 -11.00 -16.58
CA SER A 16 -4.50 -11.50 -15.88
C SER A 16 -3.26 -10.76 -16.40
N ILE A 17 -2.44 -10.25 -15.50
CA ILE A 17 -1.20 -9.58 -15.85
C ILE A 17 -0.21 -10.64 -16.31
N THR A 18 -0.19 -10.87 -17.60
CA THR A 18 0.60 -11.95 -18.21
C THR A 18 2.05 -11.54 -18.54
N HIS A 19 2.34 -10.24 -18.51
CA HIS A 19 3.62 -9.71 -18.93
C HIS A 19 4.18 -8.74 -17.88
N PRO A 20 4.84 -9.24 -16.82
CA PRO A 20 5.51 -8.36 -15.87
C PRO A 20 6.62 -7.59 -16.59
N GLY A 21 6.60 -6.27 -16.44
CA GLY A 21 7.56 -5.41 -17.13
C GLY A 21 7.33 -3.94 -16.88
N GLU A 22 8.11 -3.12 -17.58
CA GLU A 22 8.04 -1.68 -17.53
C GLU A 22 8.12 -1.10 -18.94
N PHE A 23 7.23 -0.17 -19.27
CA PHE A 23 7.38 0.68 -20.45
C PHE A 23 8.11 1.95 -20.06
N ARG A 24 9.27 2.17 -20.64
CA ARG A 24 10.08 3.39 -20.50
C ARG A 24 10.90 3.62 -21.76
N ASP A 25 11.30 4.86 -22.01
CA ASP A 25 12.11 5.25 -23.16
C ASP A 25 11.54 4.76 -24.51
N GLY A 26 10.18 4.70 -24.61
CA GLY A 26 9.48 4.27 -25.81
C GLY A 26 9.51 2.75 -26.08
N ARG A 27 9.90 1.93 -25.08
CA ARG A 27 10.00 0.47 -25.22
C ARG A 27 9.44 -0.26 -24.01
N TRP A 28 8.91 -1.47 -24.25
CA TRP A 28 8.57 -2.41 -23.20
C TRP A 28 9.80 -3.21 -22.77
N HIS A 29 10.13 -3.15 -21.49
CA HIS A 29 11.19 -3.94 -20.86
C HIS A 29 10.52 -5.03 -20.02
N THR A 30 10.50 -6.26 -20.52
CA THR A 30 9.99 -7.39 -19.75
C THR A 30 10.91 -7.65 -18.56
N PHE A 31 10.33 -7.75 -17.37
CA PHE A 31 11.07 -8.18 -16.20
C PHE A 31 11.32 -9.70 -16.31
N THR A 32 12.56 -10.09 -16.35
CA THR A 32 12.92 -11.48 -16.07
C THR A 32 12.75 -11.67 -14.56
N PRO A 33 11.79 -12.49 -14.12
CA PRO A 33 11.62 -12.75 -12.70
C PRO A 33 12.94 -13.30 -12.14
N ARG A 34 13.48 -12.67 -11.11
CA ARG A 34 14.60 -13.27 -10.38
C ARG A 34 14.15 -14.62 -9.84
N ALA A 35 14.98 -15.63 -10.00
CA ALA A 35 14.67 -16.96 -9.44
C ALA A 35 14.40 -16.85 -7.94
N PRO A 36 13.39 -17.58 -7.43
CA PRO A 36 13.17 -17.66 -5.98
C PRO A 36 14.44 -18.12 -5.26
N VAL A 37 14.68 -17.56 -4.10
CA VAL A 37 15.83 -17.90 -3.25
C VAL A 37 15.36 -18.82 -2.14
N GLU A 38 16.04 -19.94 -1.97
CA GLU A 38 15.79 -20.83 -0.87
C GLU A 38 16.33 -20.25 0.44
N ARG A 39 15.51 -20.28 1.49
CA ARG A 39 15.87 -19.86 2.85
C ARG A 39 15.34 -20.86 3.87
N VAL A 40 16.14 -21.13 4.86
CA VAL A 40 15.72 -21.94 6.01
C VAL A 40 15.22 -20.99 7.10
N LEU A 41 13.95 -21.12 7.43
CA LEU A 41 13.29 -20.35 8.50
C LEU A 41 12.66 -21.35 9.48
N LEU A 42 12.97 -21.22 10.75
CA LEU A 42 12.52 -22.15 11.79
C LEU A 42 12.77 -23.63 11.42
N GLY A 43 13.94 -23.92 10.83
CA GLY A 43 14.36 -25.27 10.45
C GLY A 43 13.68 -25.84 9.20
N ARG A 44 12.87 -25.08 8.48
CA ARG A 44 12.20 -25.50 7.24
C ARG A 44 12.67 -24.68 6.05
N SER A 45 12.78 -25.33 4.91
CA SER A 45 13.17 -24.68 3.66
C SER A 45 11.96 -24.01 2.97
N TRP A 46 12.13 -22.78 2.56
CA TRP A 46 11.13 -21.96 1.89
C TRP A 46 11.71 -21.28 0.65
N LEU A 47 10.90 -21.17 -0.39
CA LEU A 47 11.25 -20.39 -1.59
C LEU A 47 10.70 -18.99 -1.44
N LEU A 48 11.57 -17.99 -1.40
CA LEU A 48 11.24 -16.58 -1.25
C LEU A 48 11.48 -15.82 -2.56
N ARG A 49 10.55 -14.97 -2.95
CA ARG A 49 10.74 -14.05 -4.07
C ARG A 49 11.74 -12.95 -3.68
N PRO A 50 12.83 -12.74 -4.43
CA PRO A 50 13.74 -11.63 -4.18
C PRO A 50 13.04 -10.27 -4.20
N GLY A 51 13.31 -9.42 -3.19
CA GLY A 51 12.69 -8.11 -3.06
C GLY A 51 11.24 -8.14 -2.60
N LEU A 52 10.78 -9.26 -2.01
CA LEU A 52 9.45 -9.30 -1.36
C LEU A 52 9.34 -8.25 -0.25
N THR A 53 8.11 -7.91 0.12
CA THR A 53 7.86 -7.01 1.25
C THR A 53 7.68 -7.76 2.55
N PHE A 54 8.23 -7.21 3.63
CA PHE A 54 7.96 -7.63 4.99
C PHE A 54 7.04 -6.61 5.66
N THR A 55 5.96 -7.09 6.27
CA THR A 55 5.01 -6.27 7.02
C THR A 55 4.91 -6.75 8.45
N PRO A 56 5.36 -5.98 9.45
CA PRO A 56 5.03 -6.22 10.85
C PRO A 56 3.57 -5.81 11.08
N TYR A 57 2.66 -6.74 10.82
CA TYR A 57 1.22 -6.51 10.88
C TYR A 57 0.71 -6.76 12.30
N ALA A 58 0.96 -5.82 13.17
CA ALA A 58 0.47 -5.87 14.54
C ALA A 58 0.37 -4.47 15.11
N ASN A 59 -0.66 -4.26 15.91
CA ASN A 59 -0.91 -3.01 16.62
C ASN A 59 -1.68 -3.36 17.90
N PRO A 60 -1.39 -2.72 19.03
CA PRO A 60 -2.14 -2.95 20.27
C PRO A 60 -3.60 -2.50 20.21
N THR A 61 -3.92 -1.61 19.29
CA THR A 61 -5.29 -1.09 19.11
C THR A 61 -5.78 -1.27 17.67
N ARG A 62 -7.08 -1.25 17.51
CA ARG A 62 -7.70 -1.21 16.19
C ARG A 62 -7.42 0.12 15.49
N CYS A 63 -7.49 0.12 14.16
CA CYS A 63 -7.44 1.35 13.39
C CYS A 63 -8.50 2.36 13.87
N ASN A 64 -8.13 3.62 13.96
CA ASN A 64 -8.99 4.72 14.42
C ASN A 64 -9.86 5.32 13.29
N ALA A 65 -9.81 4.72 12.11
CA ALA A 65 -10.70 4.98 10.97
C ALA A 65 -11.48 3.70 10.61
N HIS A 66 -12.69 3.86 10.09
CA HIS A 66 -13.56 2.77 9.63
C HIS A 66 -13.90 2.99 8.15
N CYS A 67 -12.85 3.03 7.31
CA CYS A 67 -12.99 3.33 5.89
C CYS A 67 -14.03 2.42 5.22
N ALA A 68 -14.89 3.00 4.39
CA ALA A 68 -15.93 2.26 3.69
C ALA A 68 -15.38 1.14 2.77
N PHE A 69 -14.11 1.26 2.40
CA PHE A 69 -13.38 0.35 1.51
C PHE A 69 -12.31 -0.47 2.24
N CYS A 70 -12.35 -0.58 3.56
CA CYS A 70 -11.26 -1.16 4.34
C CYS A 70 -11.05 -2.63 3.99
N SER A 71 -9.87 -2.97 3.49
CA SER A 71 -9.50 -4.35 3.14
C SER A 71 -9.40 -5.27 4.37
N GLU A 72 -9.11 -4.70 5.54
CA GLU A 72 -9.03 -5.44 6.81
C GLU A 72 -10.37 -6.08 7.20
N GLU A 73 -11.47 -5.48 6.78
CA GLU A 73 -12.81 -5.99 7.06
C GLU A 73 -13.29 -7.02 6.01
N LEU A 74 -12.48 -7.26 4.97
CA LEU A 74 -12.86 -8.18 3.89
C LEU A 74 -12.48 -9.63 4.19
N ALA A 75 -11.54 -9.88 5.08
CA ALA A 75 -11.07 -11.23 5.37
C ALA A 75 -12.20 -12.13 5.87
N ARG A 76 -12.28 -13.37 5.34
CA ARG A 76 -13.22 -14.42 5.79
C ARG A 76 -12.83 -15.01 7.14
N ILE A 77 -12.34 -14.19 8.04
CA ILE A 77 -11.96 -14.61 9.37
C ILE A 77 -13.08 -14.20 10.32
N ASP A 78 -13.41 -15.10 11.20
CA ASP A 78 -14.23 -14.78 12.36
C ASP A 78 -13.70 -13.50 13.02
N ALA A 79 -14.57 -12.52 13.26
CA ALA A 79 -14.19 -11.23 13.81
C ALA A 79 -13.38 -11.36 15.12
N MET A 80 -13.60 -12.43 15.88
CA MET A 80 -12.85 -12.73 17.09
C MET A 80 -11.42 -13.20 16.78
N ARG A 81 -11.22 -13.96 15.69
CA ARG A 81 -9.89 -14.39 15.25
C ARG A 81 -9.09 -13.23 14.69
N LEU A 82 -9.70 -12.39 13.87
CA LEU A 82 -9.03 -11.19 13.35
C LEU A 82 -8.58 -10.27 14.50
N SER A 83 -9.43 -10.05 15.49
CA SER A 83 -9.10 -9.28 16.69
C SER A 83 -7.91 -9.89 17.46
N ALA A 84 -7.86 -11.20 17.61
CA ALA A 84 -6.73 -11.90 18.26
C ALA A 84 -5.43 -11.78 17.46
N HIS A 85 -5.52 -11.76 16.13
CA HIS A 85 -4.36 -11.67 15.26
C HIS A 85 -3.86 -10.23 15.03
N THR A 86 -4.61 -9.21 15.41
CA THR A 86 -4.22 -7.80 15.23
C THR A 86 -3.86 -7.09 16.53
N THR A 87 -4.21 -7.66 17.68
CA THR A 87 -3.95 -7.05 19.00
C THR A 87 -2.78 -7.73 19.70
N ILE A 88 -1.77 -6.97 20.09
CA ILE A 88 -0.61 -7.46 20.82
C ILE A 88 -0.93 -7.47 22.31
N SER A 89 -0.75 -8.62 22.95
CA SER A 89 -0.94 -8.78 24.39
C SER A 89 0.30 -8.46 25.24
N GLY A 90 1.46 -8.23 24.60
CA GLY A 90 2.71 -7.90 25.29
C GLY A 90 3.83 -7.54 24.33
N TYR A 91 4.30 -6.30 24.43
CA TYR A 91 5.33 -5.78 23.52
C TYR A 91 6.64 -6.54 23.59
N ASP A 92 7.11 -6.89 24.78
CA ASP A 92 8.41 -7.51 24.94
C ASP A 92 8.52 -8.84 24.19
N ARG A 93 7.53 -9.68 24.32
CA ARG A 93 7.50 -10.98 23.60
C ARG A 93 7.37 -10.79 22.10
N TYR A 94 6.52 -9.85 21.68
CA TYR A 94 6.34 -9.54 20.26
C TYR A 94 7.65 -9.07 19.63
N PHE A 95 8.32 -8.08 20.24
CA PHE A 95 9.55 -7.53 19.68
C PHE A 95 10.73 -8.48 19.77
N ALA A 96 10.83 -9.32 20.81
CA ALA A 96 11.82 -10.38 20.87
C ALA A 96 11.63 -11.44 19.77
N ALA A 97 10.39 -11.78 19.47
CA ALA A 97 10.05 -12.69 18.38
C ALA A 97 10.33 -12.07 17.00
N LEU A 98 9.99 -10.79 16.81
CA LEU A 98 10.27 -10.06 15.57
C LEU A 98 11.78 -9.91 15.33
N ASP A 99 12.57 -9.63 16.37
CA ASP A 99 14.03 -9.59 16.32
C ASP A 99 14.63 -10.92 15.85
N ARG A 100 14.12 -12.04 16.38
CA ARG A 100 14.53 -13.38 15.93
C ARG A 100 14.18 -13.63 14.47
N ALA A 101 12.96 -13.28 14.05
CA ALA A 101 12.52 -13.43 12.66
C ALA A 101 13.40 -12.62 11.69
N TRP A 102 13.73 -11.37 12.04
CA TRP A 102 14.63 -10.54 11.25
C TRP A 102 16.06 -11.04 11.25
N SER A 103 16.52 -11.63 12.37
CA SER A 103 17.85 -12.23 12.44
C SER A 103 18.01 -13.45 11.52
N GLU A 104 16.97 -14.29 11.39
CA GLU A 104 16.98 -15.43 10.44
C GLU A 104 16.93 -14.97 8.98
N LEU A 105 16.34 -13.83 8.70
CA LEU A 105 16.28 -13.23 7.35
C LEU A 105 17.54 -12.44 6.97
N ARG A 106 18.55 -12.39 7.82
CA ARG A 106 19.78 -11.64 7.57
C ARG A 106 20.42 -12.03 6.24
N GLY A 107 20.81 -11.02 5.44
CA GLY A 107 21.36 -11.22 4.11
C GLY A 107 20.34 -11.51 3.01
N PHE A 108 19.03 -11.40 3.34
CA PHE A 108 17.96 -11.42 2.35
C PHE A 108 17.32 -10.02 2.27
N GLU A 109 17.58 -9.30 1.19
CA GLU A 109 17.09 -7.94 0.99
C GLU A 109 15.59 -7.91 0.69
N MET A 110 14.85 -7.08 1.43
CA MET A 110 13.39 -6.93 1.35
C MET A 110 12.99 -5.46 1.30
N GLY A 111 11.71 -5.21 1.00
CA GLY A 111 11.07 -3.93 1.32
C GLY A 111 10.36 -4.00 2.69
N LEU A 112 10.42 -2.94 3.47
CA LEU A 112 9.58 -2.77 4.66
C LEU A 112 8.30 -2.05 4.28
N SER A 113 7.16 -2.66 4.58
CA SER A 113 5.83 -2.07 4.38
C SER A 113 5.12 -1.96 5.72
N LEU A 114 5.07 -0.75 6.29
CA LEU A 114 4.22 -0.48 7.45
C LEU A 114 2.80 -0.20 6.96
N SER A 115 2.02 -1.24 6.78
CA SER A 115 0.66 -1.22 6.23
C SER A 115 -0.25 -2.20 6.97
N GLY A 116 -1.54 -2.21 6.61
CA GLY A 116 -2.57 -3.00 7.25
C GLY A 116 -3.41 -2.14 8.16
N LEU A 117 -3.18 -2.19 9.45
CA LEU A 117 -3.79 -1.29 10.44
C LEU A 117 -3.19 0.13 10.36
N GLU A 118 -3.45 0.98 11.34
CA GLU A 118 -2.85 2.30 11.43
C GLU A 118 -1.63 2.27 12.37
N ALA A 119 -0.45 2.09 11.79
CA ALA A 119 0.80 1.95 12.55
C ALA A 119 1.11 3.18 13.42
N THR A 120 0.62 4.37 13.05
CA THR A 120 0.88 5.61 13.77
C THR A 120 -0.10 5.86 14.93
N SER A 121 -1.16 5.04 15.07
CA SER A 121 -2.15 5.21 16.15
C SER A 121 -1.61 4.84 17.51
N GLU A 122 -0.50 4.09 17.58
CA GLU A 122 0.17 3.66 18.80
C GLU A 122 1.64 4.08 18.80
N PRO A 123 1.94 5.30 19.24
CA PRO A 123 3.28 5.86 19.16
C PRO A 123 4.37 5.02 19.83
N GLU A 124 4.11 4.46 21.01
CA GLU A 124 5.09 3.66 21.73
C GLU A 124 5.46 2.37 20.98
N TRP A 125 4.48 1.72 20.38
CA TRP A 125 4.72 0.56 19.54
C TRP A 125 5.56 0.92 18.32
N LEU A 126 5.20 2.01 17.62
CA LEU A 126 5.93 2.44 16.43
C LEU A 126 7.36 2.87 16.76
N LEU A 127 7.57 3.66 17.80
CA LEU A 127 8.92 4.09 18.22
C LEU A 127 9.80 2.88 18.57
N ARG A 128 9.25 1.88 19.23
CA ARG A 128 9.97 0.66 19.53
C ARG A 128 10.30 -0.16 18.27
N LEU A 129 9.36 -0.24 17.31
CA LEU A 129 9.61 -0.86 16.02
C LEU A 129 10.74 -0.16 15.27
N LEU A 130 10.74 1.18 15.24
CA LEU A 130 11.80 1.96 14.59
C LEU A 130 13.16 1.75 15.24
N SER A 131 13.22 1.62 16.57
CA SER A 131 14.46 1.27 17.28
C SER A 131 14.98 -0.11 16.90
N LEU A 132 14.11 -1.10 16.77
CA LEU A 132 14.50 -2.43 16.30
C LEU A 132 14.93 -2.41 14.83
N LEU A 133 14.27 -1.59 14.00
CA LEU A 133 14.62 -1.41 12.60
C LEU A 133 16.05 -0.87 12.41
N ASP A 134 16.55 -0.02 13.32
CA ASP A 134 17.92 0.48 13.26
C ASP A 134 18.94 -0.65 13.37
N VAL A 135 18.67 -1.65 14.23
CA VAL A 135 19.52 -2.85 14.42
C VAL A 135 19.54 -3.72 13.15
N HIS A 136 18.43 -3.79 12.44
CA HIS A 136 18.25 -4.62 11.26
C HIS A 136 18.17 -3.81 9.95
N SER A 137 18.74 -2.61 9.94
CA SER A 137 18.59 -1.65 8.83
C SER A 137 19.01 -2.20 7.46
N ALA A 138 20.01 -3.09 7.43
CA ALA A 138 20.53 -3.70 6.20
C ALA A 138 19.56 -4.71 5.53
N LEU A 139 18.47 -5.12 6.21
CA LEU A 139 17.47 -6.01 5.63
C LEU A 139 16.57 -5.30 4.62
N PHE A 140 16.43 -3.98 4.73
CA PHE A 140 15.37 -3.25 4.04
C PHE A 140 15.95 -2.23 3.07
N ALA A 141 15.85 -2.54 1.78
CA ALA A 141 16.25 -1.66 0.68
C ALA A 141 15.27 -0.49 0.49
N GLU A 142 14.02 -0.68 0.86
CA GLU A 142 12.97 0.33 0.78
C GLU A 142 12.10 0.29 2.04
N ARG A 143 11.70 1.45 2.56
CA ARG A 143 10.88 1.59 3.77
C ARG A 143 9.71 2.52 3.50
N VAL A 144 8.50 1.98 3.54
CA VAL A 144 7.28 2.72 3.22
C VAL A 144 6.32 2.67 4.40
N LEU A 145 5.84 3.84 4.80
CA LEU A 145 4.72 3.98 5.73
C LEU A 145 3.42 4.20 4.95
N TYR A 146 2.42 3.37 5.19
CA TYR A 146 1.04 3.59 4.74
C TYR A 146 0.22 4.03 5.95
N SER A 147 -0.37 5.21 5.91
CA SER A 147 -1.03 5.79 7.07
C SER A 147 -2.22 6.67 6.67
N ASN A 148 -3.19 6.77 7.56
CA ASN A 148 -4.23 7.78 7.48
C ASN A 148 -3.80 9.14 8.08
N GLY A 149 -2.57 9.20 8.61
CA GLY A 149 -1.94 10.40 9.17
C GLY A 149 -2.34 10.76 10.59
N SER A 150 -3.24 10.03 11.23
CA SER A 150 -3.83 10.42 12.51
C SER A 150 -2.82 10.50 13.66
N GLY A 151 -1.95 9.50 13.81
CA GLY A 151 -0.91 9.53 14.84
C GLY A 151 0.16 10.55 14.54
N LEU A 152 0.50 10.73 13.25
CA LEU A 152 1.42 11.80 12.84
C LEU A 152 0.89 13.18 13.19
N ALA A 153 -0.44 13.38 13.23
CA ALA A 153 -1.07 14.64 13.61
C ALA A 153 -1.05 14.90 15.13
N THR A 154 -0.96 13.84 15.95
CA THR A 154 -1.15 13.93 17.41
C THR A 154 0.11 13.72 18.22
N ASP A 155 1.12 13.02 17.68
CA ASP A 155 2.39 12.78 18.37
C ASP A 155 3.57 13.35 17.56
N GLU A 156 4.19 14.38 18.09
CA GLU A 156 5.32 15.07 17.41
C GLU A 156 6.61 14.26 17.35
N ARG A 157 6.75 13.20 18.14
CA ARG A 157 7.93 12.34 18.14
C ARG A 157 8.02 11.46 16.90
N LEU A 158 6.88 11.14 16.28
CA LEU A 158 6.80 10.13 15.20
C LEU A 158 7.48 10.59 13.92
N VAL A 159 7.24 11.84 13.49
CA VAL A 159 7.81 12.33 12.22
C VAL A 159 9.34 12.38 12.25
N PRO A 160 10.00 12.97 13.28
CA PRO A 160 11.45 12.90 13.41
C PRO A 160 12.00 11.47 13.52
N ALA A 161 11.26 10.57 14.15
CA ALA A 161 11.67 9.17 14.27
C ALA A 161 11.64 8.44 12.92
N LEU A 162 10.61 8.67 12.08
CA LEU A 162 10.55 8.15 10.72
C LEU A 162 11.69 8.69 9.85
N ALA A 163 12.01 9.98 9.96
CA ALA A 163 13.13 10.60 9.25
C ALA A 163 14.49 9.96 9.65
N ARG A 164 14.73 9.79 10.95
CA ARG A 164 15.95 9.10 11.44
C ARG A 164 16.02 7.66 10.96
N ALA A 165 14.89 6.95 10.94
CA ALA A 165 14.80 5.58 10.42
C ALA A 165 14.86 5.52 8.88
N ARG A 166 15.07 6.66 8.20
CA ARG A 166 15.26 6.79 6.76
C ARG A 166 14.13 6.15 5.95
N PHE A 167 12.89 6.53 6.27
CA PHE A 167 11.77 6.13 5.44
C PHE A 167 11.86 6.80 4.08
N ASP A 168 11.76 6.02 3.02
CA ASP A 168 11.81 6.50 1.63
C ASP A 168 10.58 7.33 1.28
N ARG A 169 9.45 7.04 1.92
CA ARG A 169 8.22 7.83 1.81
C ARG A 169 7.16 7.46 2.83
N ALA A 170 6.25 8.40 3.03
CA ALA A 170 4.95 8.18 3.68
C ALA A 170 3.84 8.29 2.63
N GLU A 171 3.05 7.24 2.47
CA GLU A 171 1.86 7.21 1.63
C GLU A 171 0.65 7.51 2.50
N LEU A 172 0.15 8.76 2.40
CA LEU A 172 -0.94 9.23 3.24
C LEU A 172 -2.29 9.10 2.52
N SER A 173 -3.20 8.38 3.17
CA SER A 173 -4.55 8.14 2.64
C SER A 173 -5.42 9.39 2.76
N ARG A 174 -5.95 9.86 1.64
CA ARG A 174 -6.93 10.93 1.54
C ARG A 174 -7.93 10.59 0.45
N ALA A 175 -9.14 10.19 0.82
CA ALA A 175 -10.13 9.70 -0.13
C ALA A 175 -10.81 10.81 -0.95
N HIS A 176 -10.76 12.07 -0.49
CA HIS A 176 -11.33 13.21 -1.20
C HIS A 176 -10.71 14.53 -0.74
N PHE A 177 -10.62 15.51 -1.63
CA PHE A 177 -10.18 16.88 -1.29
C PHE A 177 -11.20 17.62 -0.40
N ASP A 178 -12.50 17.43 -0.59
CA ASP A 178 -13.54 17.96 0.31
C ASP A 178 -13.55 17.19 1.65
N GLU A 179 -13.47 17.92 2.75
CA GLU A 179 -13.38 17.36 4.11
C GLU A 179 -14.61 16.50 4.47
N LYS A 180 -15.81 16.95 4.11
CA LYS A 180 -17.06 16.24 4.46
C LYS A 180 -17.18 14.94 3.68
N LEU A 181 -16.80 14.95 2.39
CA LEU A 181 -16.77 13.74 1.57
C LEU A 181 -15.66 12.79 2.01
N ASN A 182 -14.47 13.32 2.31
CA ASN A 182 -13.40 12.52 2.89
C ASN A 182 -13.86 11.83 4.19
N GLN A 183 -14.49 12.57 5.11
CA GLN A 183 -14.98 11.99 6.35
C GLN A 183 -16.08 10.95 6.14
N ARG A 184 -16.95 11.13 5.16
CA ARG A 184 -17.98 10.13 4.80
C ARG A 184 -17.38 8.82 4.35
N ILE A 185 -16.25 8.87 3.65
CA ILE A 185 -15.56 7.69 3.09
C ILE A 185 -14.59 7.09 4.11
N MET A 186 -13.71 7.90 4.73
CA MET A 186 -12.69 7.45 5.67
C MET A 186 -13.23 7.11 7.07
N ARG A 187 -14.32 7.74 7.49
CA ARG A 187 -15.05 7.47 8.74
C ARG A 187 -14.16 7.47 9.99
N PHE A 188 -13.36 8.51 10.13
CA PHE A 188 -12.58 8.71 11.36
C PHE A 188 -13.45 8.85 12.59
N GLY A 189 -12.99 8.33 13.73
CA GLY A 189 -13.61 8.53 15.03
C GLY A 189 -13.75 10.01 15.40
N LEU A 190 -14.74 10.37 16.25
CA LEU A 190 -15.08 11.77 16.57
C LEU A 190 -13.91 12.57 17.16
N GLY A 191 -13.04 11.93 17.94
CA GLY A 191 -11.90 12.58 18.58
C GLY A 191 -10.65 12.73 17.70
N GLN A 192 -10.70 12.31 16.42
CA GLN A 192 -9.52 12.33 15.56
C GLN A 192 -9.32 13.71 14.90
N PRO A 193 -8.24 14.48 15.25
CA PRO A 193 -8.01 15.82 14.69
C PRO A 193 -7.80 15.82 13.18
N ILE A 194 -7.23 14.74 12.65
CA ILE A 194 -6.90 14.56 11.21
C ILE A 194 -8.14 14.66 10.30
N ARG A 195 -9.35 14.60 10.86
CA ARG A 195 -10.61 14.83 10.13
C ARG A 195 -10.67 16.21 9.49
N ARG A 196 -10.06 17.21 10.14
CA ARG A 196 -10.01 18.58 9.65
C ARG A 196 -8.97 18.73 8.57
N GLY A 197 -9.34 19.36 7.44
CA GLY A 197 -8.46 19.55 6.31
C GLY A 197 -7.20 20.34 6.65
N GLU A 198 -7.31 21.36 7.50
CA GLU A 198 -6.17 22.15 7.99
C GLU A 198 -5.15 21.31 8.77
N VAL A 199 -5.62 20.38 9.64
CA VAL A 199 -4.73 19.47 10.39
C VAL A 199 -4.06 18.49 9.48
N PHE A 200 -4.78 17.94 8.50
CA PHE A 200 -4.18 17.08 7.49
C PHE A 200 -3.09 17.82 6.69
N SER A 201 -3.39 19.03 6.23
CA SER A 201 -2.45 19.87 5.47
C SER A 201 -1.18 20.18 6.27
N GLU A 202 -1.33 20.52 7.55
CA GLU A 202 -0.17 20.80 8.41
C GLU A 202 0.63 19.51 8.68
N THR A 203 -0.03 18.37 8.84
CA THR A 203 0.63 17.08 9.00
C THR A 203 1.47 16.75 7.77
N VAL A 204 0.93 16.90 6.56
CA VAL A 204 1.66 16.71 5.29
C VAL A 204 2.91 17.60 5.26
N ARG A 205 2.76 18.91 5.50
CA ARG A 205 3.89 19.85 5.48
C ARG A 205 4.96 19.52 6.53
N ARG A 206 4.54 19.06 7.71
CA ARG A 206 5.47 18.65 8.77
C ARG A 206 6.29 17.43 8.37
N VAL A 207 5.66 16.42 7.79
CA VAL A 207 6.35 15.22 7.28
C VAL A 207 7.39 15.60 6.21
N GLN A 208 7.00 16.48 5.28
CA GLN A 208 7.91 16.97 4.23
C GLN A 208 9.07 17.79 4.79
N ARG A 209 8.83 18.67 5.78
CA ARG A 209 9.89 19.48 6.41
C ARG A 209 10.96 18.63 7.10
N GLU A 210 10.58 17.48 7.64
CA GLU A 210 11.53 16.51 8.24
C GLU A 210 12.24 15.64 7.18
N GLY A 211 12.03 15.92 5.90
CA GLY A 211 12.72 15.24 4.80
C GLY A 211 12.14 13.88 4.41
N VAL A 212 10.97 13.51 4.91
CA VAL A 212 10.25 12.29 4.47
C VAL A 212 9.34 12.64 3.28
N PRO A 213 9.59 12.09 2.08
CA PRO A 213 8.72 12.32 0.93
C PRO A 213 7.28 11.86 1.20
N VAL A 214 6.31 12.67 0.78
CA VAL A 214 4.88 12.33 0.91
C VAL A 214 4.29 12.00 -0.44
N LYS A 215 3.57 10.87 -0.51
CA LYS A 215 2.60 10.58 -1.57
C LYS A 215 1.19 10.64 -1.00
N LEU A 216 0.25 11.19 -1.75
CA LEU A 216 -1.17 11.05 -1.40
C LEU A 216 -1.75 9.84 -2.13
N VAL A 217 -2.53 9.05 -1.40
CA VAL A 217 -3.24 7.88 -1.95
C VAL A 217 -4.73 8.12 -1.87
N CYS A 218 -5.38 8.14 -3.04
CA CYS A 218 -6.82 8.29 -3.18
C CYS A 218 -7.43 7.01 -3.76
N ILE A 219 -8.35 6.41 -3.03
CA ILE A 219 -9.12 5.27 -3.54
C ILE A 219 -10.25 5.77 -4.42
N LEU A 220 -10.24 5.35 -5.69
CA LEU A 220 -11.26 5.69 -6.68
C LEU A 220 -12.60 5.05 -6.31
N ASN A 221 -13.64 5.88 -6.23
CA ASN A 221 -14.99 5.41 -5.94
C ASN A 221 -16.04 6.45 -6.39
N THR A 222 -17.25 5.97 -6.73
CA THR A 222 -18.33 6.82 -7.25
C THR A 222 -18.93 7.80 -6.23
N GLN A 223 -18.65 7.64 -4.94
CA GLN A 223 -19.02 8.60 -3.90
C GLN A 223 -17.93 9.65 -3.61
N GLY A 224 -16.78 9.52 -4.25
CA GLY A 224 -15.63 10.41 -4.08
C GLY A 224 -15.03 10.79 -5.44
N VAL A 225 -13.77 10.43 -5.62
CA VAL A 225 -13.03 10.70 -6.85
C VAL A 225 -13.27 9.57 -7.85
N SER A 226 -13.83 9.87 -9.03
CA SER A 226 -14.16 8.88 -10.06
C SER A 226 -14.12 9.41 -11.49
N THR A 227 -14.02 10.72 -11.69
CA THR A 227 -13.95 11.38 -13.02
C THR A 227 -12.64 12.14 -13.18
N ILE A 228 -12.31 12.49 -14.42
CA ILE A 228 -11.07 13.24 -14.68
C ILE A 228 -11.10 14.64 -14.04
N GLU A 229 -12.26 15.28 -13.97
CA GLU A 229 -12.42 16.58 -13.32
C GLU A 229 -12.17 16.47 -11.80
N HIS A 230 -12.64 15.40 -11.15
CA HIS A 230 -12.33 15.13 -9.75
C HIS A 230 -10.84 14.87 -9.55
N VAL A 231 -10.21 14.13 -10.46
CA VAL A 231 -8.77 13.86 -10.43
C VAL A 231 -7.99 15.17 -10.58
N GLU A 232 -8.29 15.98 -11.58
CA GLU A 232 -7.61 17.25 -11.81
C GLU A 232 -7.74 18.19 -10.60
N ARG A 233 -8.92 18.31 -10.02
CA ARG A 233 -9.12 19.09 -8.79
C ARG A 233 -8.35 18.51 -7.59
N TYR A 234 -8.30 17.20 -7.45
CA TYR A 234 -7.50 16.57 -6.40
C TYR A 234 -6.00 16.89 -6.57
N LEU A 235 -5.50 16.89 -7.80
CA LEU A 235 -4.13 17.25 -8.11
C LEU A 235 -3.83 18.74 -7.80
N ASP A 236 -4.75 19.64 -8.08
CA ASP A 236 -4.59 21.07 -7.75
C ASP A 236 -4.45 21.27 -6.22
N GLU A 237 -5.25 20.56 -5.42
CA GLU A 237 -5.13 20.56 -3.95
C GLU A 237 -3.82 19.93 -3.47
N ALA A 238 -3.36 18.83 -4.11
CA ALA A 238 -2.08 18.21 -3.79
C ALA A 238 -0.90 19.14 -4.12
N GLU A 239 -0.95 19.84 -5.24
CA GLU A 239 0.06 20.84 -5.63
C GLU A 239 0.13 21.99 -4.63
N ALA A 240 -1.03 22.49 -4.15
CA ALA A 240 -1.10 23.53 -3.12
C ALA A 240 -0.51 23.10 -1.78
N LEU A 241 -0.46 21.76 -1.51
CA LEU A 241 0.21 21.18 -0.36
C LEU A 241 1.70 20.91 -0.60
N GLY A 242 2.22 21.16 -1.80
CA GLY A 242 3.59 20.83 -2.17
C GLY A 242 3.85 19.33 -2.34
N VAL A 243 2.81 18.53 -2.55
CA VAL A 243 2.92 17.09 -2.77
C VAL A 243 3.23 16.83 -4.25
N GLY A 244 4.36 16.17 -4.51
CA GLY A 244 4.83 15.90 -5.87
C GLY A 244 4.35 14.56 -6.45
N HIS A 245 3.63 13.72 -5.69
CA HIS A 245 3.17 12.42 -6.17
C HIS A 245 1.80 12.04 -5.60
N VAL A 246 0.88 11.68 -6.50
CA VAL A 246 -0.47 11.20 -6.14
C VAL A 246 -0.71 9.84 -6.78
N VAL A 247 -1.24 8.91 -5.99
CA VAL A 247 -1.67 7.58 -6.44
C VAL A 247 -3.20 7.52 -6.41
N PHE A 248 -3.81 7.27 -7.55
CA PHE A 248 -5.23 6.94 -7.64
C PHE A 248 -5.36 5.42 -7.82
N ARG A 249 -5.87 4.77 -6.79
CA ARG A 249 -5.94 3.31 -6.70
C ARG A 249 -7.38 2.84 -6.91
N GLU A 250 -7.55 1.87 -7.78
CA GLU A 250 -8.81 1.19 -7.97
C GLU A 250 -9.07 0.21 -6.81
N LEU A 251 -10.35 0.09 -6.42
CA LEU A 251 -10.80 -1.03 -5.62
C LEU A 251 -10.80 -2.30 -6.46
N SER A 252 -10.09 -3.33 -6.03
CA SER A 252 -10.06 -4.62 -6.73
C SER A 252 -11.47 -5.23 -6.83
N VAL A 253 -11.69 -6.00 -7.89
CA VAL A 253 -12.87 -6.85 -7.98
C VAL A 253 -12.79 -7.91 -6.90
N LEU A 254 -13.80 -7.94 -6.04
CA LEU A 254 -13.91 -8.93 -4.97
C LEU A 254 -14.55 -10.20 -5.56
N GLY A 255 -13.79 -11.28 -5.58
CA GLY A 255 -14.31 -12.60 -5.89
C GLY A 255 -15.04 -13.21 -4.69
N ASP A 256 -15.42 -14.48 -4.83
CA ASP A 256 -16.07 -15.31 -3.82
C ASP A 256 -15.22 -15.63 -2.58
N ILE A 257 -13.96 -15.21 -2.58
CA ILE A 257 -13.02 -15.41 -1.48
C ILE A 257 -13.31 -14.55 -0.24
N TYR A 258 -14.09 -13.49 -0.42
CA TYR A 258 -14.43 -12.58 0.66
C TYR A 258 -15.83 -12.84 1.20
N ARG A 259 -15.98 -12.71 2.51
CA ARG A 259 -17.28 -12.78 3.16
C ARG A 259 -18.12 -11.58 2.75
N GLU A 260 -19.39 -11.83 2.38
CA GLU A 260 -20.34 -10.75 2.18
C GLU A 260 -20.58 -10.00 3.51
N ASN A 261 -20.25 -8.71 3.51
CA ASN A 261 -20.45 -7.80 4.63
C ASN A 261 -20.82 -6.40 4.09
N ARG A 262 -20.85 -5.41 4.99
CA ARG A 262 -21.16 -4.03 4.63
C ARG A 262 -20.12 -3.44 3.69
N GLU A 263 -18.84 -3.72 3.92
CA GLU A 263 -17.71 -3.19 3.17
C GLU A 263 -17.64 -3.81 1.78
N THR A 264 -17.83 -5.11 1.64
CA THR A 264 -17.85 -5.78 0.32
C THR A 264 -19.01 -5.27 -0.54
N ARG A 265 -20.20 -5.07 0.06
CA ARG A 265 -21.37 -4.49 -0.65
C ARG A 265 -21.11 -3.04 -1.05
N TRP A 266 -20.45 -2.24 -0.17
CA TRP A 266 -20.12 -0.87 -0.51
C TRP A 266 -19.11 -0.82 -1.67
N ILE A 267 -18.06 -1.64 -1.63
CA ILE A 267 -17.06 -1.74 -2.70
C ILE A 267 -17.73 -2.12 -4.03
N ALA A 268 -18.55 -3.14 -4.03
CA ALA A 268 -19.26 -3.58 -5.24
C ALA A 268 -20.16 -2.49 -5.84
N ALA A 269 -20.85 -1.72 -4.97
CA ALA A 269 -21.76 -0.65 -5.39
C ALA A 269 -21.04 0.63 -5.85
N HIS A 270 -19.82 0.89 -5.34
CA HIS A 270 -19.14 2.18 -5.53
C HIS A 270 -17.78 2.09 -6.20
N ARG A 271 -17.38 0.92 -6.66
CA ARG A 271 -16.15 0.75 -7.42
C ARG A 271 -16.16 1.64 -8.67
N ALA A 272 -15.10 2.44 -8.86
CA ALA A 272 -14.85 3.20 -10.07
C ALA A 272 -13.63 2.57 -10.78
N PRO A 273 -13.80 1.96 -11.96
CA PRO A 273 -12.71 1.34 -12.69
C PRO A 273 -11.66 2.39 -13.10
N VAL A 274 -10.41 2.17 -12.71
CA VAL A 274 -9.28 3.07 -13.06
C VAL A 274 -9.08 3.14 -14.57
N ARG A 275 -9.44 2.10 -15.27
CA ARG A 275 -9.37 2.04 -16.72
C ARG A 275 -10.13 3.18 -17.40
N ALA A 276 -11.30 3.55 -16.89
CA ALA A 276 -12.08 4.66 -17.45
C ALA A 276 -11.29 5.99 -17.42
N LEU A 277 -10.50 6.22 -16.37
CA LEU A 277 -9.59 7.38 -16.30
C LEU A 277 -8.38 7.21 -17.23
N MET A 278 -7.80 6.02 -17.30
CA MET A 278 -6.70 5.73 -18.21
C MET A 278 -7.08 5.98 -19.66
N ASP A 279 -8.28 5.54 -20.09
CA ASP A 279 -8.78 5.73 -21.46
C ASP A 279 -9.05 7.22 -21.80
N VAL A 280 -9.36 8.06 -20.80
CA VAL A 280 -9.53 9.51 -20.99
C VAL A 280 -8.18 10.24 -21.07
N ILE A 281 -7.16 9.74 -20.35
CA ILE A 281 -5.84 10.38 -20.30
C ILE A 281 -4.95 9.93 -21.45
N LEU A 282 -5.02 8.68 -21.83
CA LEU A 282 -4.25 8.09 -22.93
C LEU A 282 -5.19 7.28 -23.82
N ASP A 283 -5.41 7.77 -25.05
CA ASP A 283 -6.30 7.14 -26.02
C ASP A 283 -5.70 5.85 -26.63
N ALA A 284 -6.49 5.15 -27.44
CA ALA A 284 -6.09 3.91 -28.08
C ALA A 284 -4.92 4.09 -29.07
N GLU A 285 -4.77 5.26 -29.63
CA GLU A 285 -3.71 5.64 -30.57
C GLU A 285 -2.43 6.10 -29.86
N GLY A 286 -2.44 6.19 -28.53
CA GLY A 286 -1.30 6.57 -27.71
C GLY A 286 -1.09 8.08 -27.59
N HIS A 287 -2.15 8.89 -27.82
CA HIS A 287 -2.09 10.33 -27.58
C HIS A 287 -2.56 10.65 -26.16
N THR A 288 -1.78 11.44 -25.45
CA THR A 288 -2.15 11.88 -24.12
C THR A 288 -3.05 13.12 -24.15
N ARG A 289 -3.96 13.22 -23.20
CA ARG A 289 -4.76 14.43 -22.92
C ARG A 289 -3.84 15.64 -22.75
N ALA A 290 -4.29 16.81 -23.18
CA ALA A 290 -3.54 18.08 -23.05
C ALA A 290 -3.14 18.32 -21.58
N GLY A 291 -1.87 18.66 -21.38
CA GLY A 291 -1.29 18.89 -20.05
C GLY A 291 -0.85 17.61 -19.31
N TRP A 292 -1.02 16.42 -19.92
CA TRP A 292 -0.57 15.14 -19.39
C TRP A 292 0.55 14.56 -20.25
N THR A 293 1.48 13.86 -19.63
CA THR A 293 2.56 13.12 -20.30
C THR A 293 2.68 11.76 -19.68
N LEU A 294 2.69 10.70 -20.50
CA LEU A 294 2.98 9.34 -20.04
C LEU A 294 4.48 9.23 -19.74
N GLU A 295 4.84 8.88 -18.51
CA GLU A 295 6.23 8.67 -18.08
C GLU A 295 6.62 7.21 -18.05
N GLY A 296 5.68 6.33 -17.81
CA GLY A 296 5.95 4.91 -17.79
C GLY A 296 4.73 4.07 -17.43
N VAL A 297 4.86 2.78 -17.67
CA VAL A 297 3.88 1.76 -17.30
C VAL A 297 4.62 0.65 -16.60
N THR A 298 4.10 0.17 -15.48
CA THR A 298 4.65 -0.99 -14.78
C THR A 298 3.58 -2.04 -14.58
N SER A 299 3.97 -3.27 -14.69
CA SER A 299 3.10 -4.42 -14.51
C SER A 299 3.81 -5.49 -13.68
N GLY A 300 3.12 -6.06 -12.73
CA GLY A 300 3.60 -7.13 -11.88
C GLY A 300 2.68 -8.34 -11.91
N TYR A 301 2.82 -9.26 -10.96
CA TYR A 301 2.03 -10.49 -10.93
C TYR A 301 0.56 -10.25 -10.53
N TYR A 302 0.21 -9.09 -9.95
CA TYR A 302 -1.16 -8.76 -9.51
C TYR A 302 -1.56 -7.31 -9.74
N TYR A 303 -0.69 -6.47 -10.30
CA TYR A 303 -0.95 -5.05 -10.50
C TYR A 303 -0.56 -4.58 -11.90
N TYR A 304 -1.20 -3.49 -12.33
CA TYR A 304 -0.88 -2.73 -13.53
C TYR A 304 -0.98 -1.24 -13.21
N ASN A 305 0.06 -0.49 -13.50
CA ASN A 305 0.15 0.94 -13.18
C ASN A 305 0.56 1.73 -14.42
N GLU A 306 -0.11 2.84 -14.67
CA GLU A 306 0.34 3.87 -15.59
C GLU A 306 0.80 5.10 -14.80
N ARG A 307 2.00 5.58 -15.10
CA ARG A 307 2.58 6.78 -14.48
C ARG A 307 2.55 7.92 -15.47
N TYR A 308 2.01 9.02 -15.02
CA TYR A 308 1.87 10.24 -15.80
C TYR A 308 2.48 11.41 -15.05
N ARG A 309 2.79 12.48 -15.81
CA ARG A 309 3.07 13.80 -15.27
C ARG A 309 1.99 14.76 -15.69
N ARG A 310 1.46 15.51 -14.70
CA ARG A 310 0.59 16.67 -14.92
C ARG A 310 1.19 17.86 -14.17
N GLY A 311 1.70 18.85 -14.90
CA GLY A 311 2.44 19.95 -14.28
C GLY A 311 3.67 19.44 -13.52
N ARG A 312 3.72 19.69 -12.21
CA ARG A 312 4.82 19.25 -11.32
C ARG A 312 4.55 17.92 -10.63
N ILE A 313 3.34 17.38 -10.78
CA ILE A 313 2.91 16.19 -10.03
C ILE A 313 3.11 14.94 -10.88
N GLU A 314 3.73 13.93 -10.30
CA GLU A 314 3.69 12.56 -10.78
C GLU A 314 2.35 11.94 -10.36
N VAL A 315 1.66 11.32 -11.30
CA VAL A 315 0.36 10.68 -11.07
C VAL A 315 0.47 9.21 -11.41
N THR A 316 0.18 8.35 -10.45
CA THR A 316 0.08 6.90 -10.68
C THR A 316 -1.40 6.50 -10.70
N LEU A 317 -1.84 5.90 -11.80
CA LEU A 317 -3.11 5.20 -11.88
C LEU A 317 -2.86 3.73 -11.65
N GLU A 318 -3.39 3.18 -10.55
CA GLU A 318 -3.08 1.82 -10.09
C GLU A 318 -4.31 0.92 -10.13
N GLY A 319 -4.20 -0.17 -10.91
CA GLY A 319 -5.13 -1.29 -10.87
C GLY A 319 -4.49 -2.52 -10.23
N SER A 320 -5.25 -3.32 -9.50
CA SER A 320 -4.78 -4.56 -8.89
C SER A 320 -5.83 -5.67 -8.99
N SER A 321 -5.35 -6.91 -9.01
CA SER A 321 -6.20 -8.11 -9.07
C SER A 321 -5.95 -9.00 -7.86
N TYR A 322 -6.92 -9.07 -6.95
CA TYR A 322 -6.85 -9.99 -5.82
C TYR A 322 -6.95 -11.46 -6.23
N VAL A 323 -7.57 -11.75 -7.38
CA VAL A 323 -7.59 -13.10 -7.95
C VAL A 323 -6.17 -13.51 -8.35
N ALA A 324 -5.46 -12.67 -9.11
CA ALA A 324 -4.08 -12.95 -9.51
C ALA A 324 -3.13 -13.03 -8.30
N HIS A 325 -3.37 -12.22 -7.26
CA HIS A 325 -2.64 -12.31 -6.01
C HIS A 325 -2.84 -13.67 -5.33
N ARG A 326 -4.07 -14.14 -5.20
CA ARG A 326 -4.42 -15.44 -4.63
C ARG A 326 -3.76 -16.59 -5.41
N ASP A 327 -3.80 -16.53 -6.74
CA ASP A 327 -3.20 -17.56 -7.59
C ASP A 327 -1.68 -17.62 -7.39
N ALA A 328 -1.04 -16.47 -7.20
CA ALA A 328 0.38 -16.39 -6.88
C ALA A 328 0.73 -16.95 -5.48
N VAL A 329 -0.15 -16.75 -4.49
CA VAL A 329 -0.03 -17.35 -3.15
C VAL A 329 -0.01 -18.89 -3.24
N GLY A 330 -0.80 -19.49 -4.12
CA GLY A 330 -0.84 -20.93 -4.37
C GLY A 330 0.40 -21.52 -5.06
N SER A 331 1.34 -20.70 -5.53
CA SER A 331 2.50 -21.15 -6.32
C SER A 331 3.61 -21.85 -5.53
N GLY A 332 3.53 -21.89 -4.20
CA GLY A 332 4.60 -22.42 -3.31
C GLY A 332 5.77 -21.46 -3.12
N VAL A 333 5.76 -20.27 -3.75
CA VAL A 333 6.77 -19.22 -3.55
C VAL A 333 6.18 -18.13 -2.68
N LEU A 334 6.86 -17.78 -1.60
CA LEU A 334 6.46 -16.66 -0.73
C LEU A 334 6.67 -15.33 -1.48
N GLN A 335 5.57 -14.61 -1.71
CA GLN A 335 5.55 -13.34 -2.43
C GLN A 335 5.67 -12.13 -1.49
N LYS A 336 5.39 -12.34 -0.21
CA LYS A 336 5.50 -11.39 0.90
C LYS A 336 5.73 -12.14 2.22
N LEU A 337 6.09 -11.40 3.26
CA LEU A 337 6.12 -11.89 4.63
C LEU A 337 5.29 -10.95 5.51
N VAL A 338 4.40 -11.52 6.29
CA VAL A 338 3.55 -10.79 7.24
C VAL A 338 3.77 -11.37 8.63
N PHE A 339 4.20 -10.53 9.57
CA PHE A 339 4.45 -10.93 10.95
C PHE A 339 3.28 -10.48 11.83
N HIS A 340 2.50 -11.42 12.31
CA HIS A 340 1.27 -11.15 13.05
C HIS A 340 1.50 -10.94 14.56
N SER A 341 0.50 -10.38 15.25
CA SER A 341 0.53 -10.16 16.70
C SER A 341 0.68 -11.45 17.50
N THR A 342 0.27 -12.58 16.94
CA THR A 342 0.46 -13.93 17.47
C THR A 342 1.90 -14.42 17.38
N ARG A 343 2.80 -13.62 16.79
CA ARG A 343 4.21 -13.97 16.50
C ARG A 343 4.37 -15.01 15.39
N GLU A 344 3.30 -15.24 14.65
CA GLU A 344 3.37 -16.06 13.44
C GLU A 344 3.91 -15.23 12.27
N LEU A 345 4.84 -15.81 11.54
CA LEU A 345 5.29 -15.33 10.24
C LEU A 345 4.50 -16.08 9.15
N CYS A 346 3.82 -15.34 8.31
CA CYS A 346 2.98 -15.87 7.24
C CYS A 346 3.42 -15.31 5.87
N GLY A 347 3.14 -16.06 4.81
CA GLY A 347 3.34 -15.62 3.42
C GLY A 347 2.15 -14.84 2.85
N ASP A 348 1.13 -14.58 3.66
CA ASP A 348 -0.11 -13.92 3.25
C ASP A 348 -0.61 -12.97 4.36
N TRP A 349 -1.52 -12.05 3.98
CA TRP A 349 -2.23 -11.16 4.89
C TRP A 349 -3.22 -11.88 5.81
N VAL A 350 -3.72 -13.02 5.34
CA VAL A 350 -4.67 -13.82 6.12
C VAL A 350 -3.90 -14.60 7.17
N PRO A 351 -4.16 -14.40 8.46
CA PRO A 351 -3.57 -15.20 9.53
C PRO A 351 -3.85 -16.70 9.31
N ASN A 352 -2.91 -17.55 9.67
CA ASN A 352 -2.94 -19.00 9.42
C ASN A 352 -2.90 -19.41 7.93
N SER A 353 -2.64 -18.46 7.00
CA SER A 353 -2.41 -18.75 5.59
C SER A 353 -0.91 -18.72 5.28
N GLN A 354 -0.40 -19.74 4.60
CA GLN A 354 1.03 -19.91 4.32
C GLN A 354 1.91 -19.68 5.56
N VAL A 355 1.60 -20.36 6.65
CA VAL A 355 2.34 -20.22 7.92
C VAL A 355 3.77 -20.74 7.74
N VAL A 356 4.73 -19.82 7.84
CA VAL A 356 6.16 -20.11 7.86
C VAL A 356 6.54 -20.71 9.22
N GLY A 357 6.02 -20.14 10.30
CA GLY A 357 6.15 -20.64 11.65
C GLY A 357 5.82 -19.61 12.71
N CYS A 358 5.93 -20.02 13.99
CA CYS A 358 5.72 -19.17 15.15
C CYS A 358 7.03 -18.95 15.90
N TYR A 359 7.32 -17.71 16.26
CA TYR A 359 8.52 -17.28 17.01
C TYR A 359 8.14 -17.09 18.49
N ASP A 360 8.10 -18.16 19.24
CA ASP A 360 7.77 -18.15 20.68
C ASP A 360 8.92 -17.70 21.58
#